data_e58c8d10f5f42c76ffdb6a68fb4177af
#
_entry.id   e58c8d10f5f42c76ffdb6a68fb4177af
#
_cell.length_a   1.000
_cell.length_b   1.000
_cell.length_c   1.000
_cell.angle_alpha   90.00
_cell.angle_beta   90.00
_cell.angle_gamma   90.00
#
_symmetry.space_group_name_H-M   'P 1'
#
loop_
_entity.id
_entity.type
_entity.pdbx_description
1 polymer ?
#
loop_
_entity_poly.entity_id
_entity_poly.type
_entity_poly.pdbx_seq_one_letter_code
_entity_poly.pdbx_strand_id
1 'polypeptide(L)'
;DVDVQVNGDLLVTETIEIRAEGAQIKRGILRDFPTVYHRTNGSRVEVGFHVQEVTRDGGSEEFSTEKMANGVRIRIGSAGRSVNTGVHTYVIRYRTTRQIGFFNDFDELYWNATGTGWTFPIDVAEARINLPDKAEFKQTAFYTGPQGARGQDARVVEKTPGRIVFRTTGPMPVANGLTVAAAFPKGVVIEPTAVQKVSAMLQDDPALQTALAAGGFVVLFYLLAWLIFGRDPRSGTIIPLFGPPAGMSAAAVRFVQDMTFDDRVFAAAIVGLGVNGHLKLIDKEGNQELRRGKSDNKLDDAERAVATALFEKRSTV
;
A
#
# COMPACT_ATOMS: atom_id res chain seq x y z
N ASP A 1 -14.46 -10.40 -28.50
CA ASP A 1 -15.27 -9.20 -28.33
C ASP A 1 -15.10 -8.68 -26.90
N VAL A 2 -14.83 -7.39 -26.77
CA VAL A 2 -14.66 -6.70 -25.49
C VAL A 2 -15.60 -5.51 -25.44
N ASP A 3 -16.64 -5.58 -24.65
CA ASP A 3 -17.61 -4.53 -24.46
C ASP A 3 -17.25 -3.73 -23.20
N VAL A 4 -16.70 -2.53 -23.39
CA VAL A 4 -16.33 -1.61 -22.31
C VAL A 4 -17.61 -1.02 -21.70
N GLN A 5 -17.77 -1.13 -20.41
CA GLN A 5 -18.91 -0.58 -19.68
C GLN A 5 -18.61 0.83 -19.15
N VAL A 6 -19.63 1.64 -18.95
CA VAL A 6 -19.51 3.02 -18.42
C VAL A 6 -18.76 3.07 -17.08
N ASN A 7 -18.90 2.04 -16.24
CA ASN A 7 -18.21 1.95 -14.95
C ASN A 7 -16.76 1.42 -15.04
N GLY A 8 -16.25 1.18 -16.25
CA GLY A 8 -14.91 0.65 -16.50
C GLY A 8 -14.76 -0.85 -16.42
N ASP A 9 -15.82 -1.60 -16.18
CA ASP A 9 -15.83 -3.05 -16.33
C ASP A 9 -15.79 -3.46 -17.79
N LEU A 10 -15.29 -4.65 -18.03
CA LEU A 10 -15.35 -5.28 -19.36
C LEU A 10 -16.26 -6.49 -19.32
N LEU A 11 -17.20 -6.56 -20.25
CA LEU A 11 -17.88 -7.79 -20.59
C LEU A 11 -17.20 -8.38 -21.83
N VAL A 12 -16.65 -9.56 -21.67
CA VAL A 12 -15.84 -10.19 -22.72
C VAL A 12 -16.51 -11.46 -23.20
N THR A 13 -16.57 -11.59 -24.51
CA THR A 13 -16.96 -12.82 -25.20
C THR A 13 -15.80 -13.32 -26.02
N GLU A 14 -15.15 -14.41 -25.59
CA GLU A 14 -14.14 -15.11 -26.37
C GLU A 14 -14.80 -16.24 -27.17
N THR A 15 -14.64 -16.20 -28.47
CA THR A 15 -15.06 -17.30 -29.38
C THR A 15 -13.80 -18.00 -29.87
N ILE A 16 -13.65 -19.27 -29.53
CA ILE A 16 -12.46 -20.07 -29.80
C ILE A 16 -12.86 -21.27 -30.62
N GLU A 17 -12.51 -21.26 -31.91
CA GLU A 17 -12.67 -22.42 -32.78
C GLU A 17 -11.42 -23.29 -32.70
N ILE A 18 -11.60 -24.56 -32.43
CA ILE A 18 -10.52 -25.57 -32.36
C ILE A 18 -10.83 -26.78 -33.19
N ARG A 19 -9.78 -27.49 -33.60
CA ARG A 19 -9.92 -28.83 -34.18
C ARG A 19 -9.47 -29.87 -33.15
N ALA A 20 -10.42 -30.63 -32.61
CA ALA A 20 -10.14 -31.74 -31.71
C ALA A 20 -9.63 -32.93 -32.49
N GLU A 21 -8.45 -33.43 -32.18
CA GLU A 21 -7.81 -34.57 -32.82
C GLU A 21 -7.83 -35.84 -31.95
N GLY A 22 -8.38 -35.74 -30.72
CA GLY A 22 -8.53 -36.84 -29.78
C GLY A 22 -7.26 -37.22 -28.99
N ALA A 23 -6.16 -36.48 -29.15
CA ALA A 23 -4.91 -36.69 -28.42
C ALA A 23 -4.67 -35.56 -27.41
N GLN A 24 -4.30 -34.37 -27.86
CA GLN A 24 -4.09 -33.21 -26.96
C GLN A 24 -5.43 -32.57 -26.57
N ILE A 25 -6.30 -32.28 -27.56
CA ILE A 25 -7.67 -31.83 -27.30
C ILE A 25 -8.59 -33.08 -27.22
N LYS A 26 -8.63 -33.67 -26.03
CA LYS A 26 -9.38 -34.91 -25.78
C LYS A 26 -10.62 -34.70 -24.92
N ARG A 27 -10.56 -33.84 -23.91
CA ARG A 27 -11.64 -33.67 -22.96
C ARG A 27 -12.11 -32.20 -22.80
N GLY A 28 -11.57 -31.32 -23.62
CA GLY A 28 -11.84 -29.90 -23.60
C GLY A 28 -10.59 -29.06 -23.71
N ILE A 29 -10.67 -27.79 -23.31
CA ILE A 29 -9.58 -26.84 -23.41
C ILE A 29 -9.30 -26.19 -22.08
N LEU A 30 -8.09 -25.62 -21.93
CA LEU A 30 -7.69 -24.79 -20.80
C LEU A 30 -7.50 -23.36 -21.29
N ARG A 31 -8.04 -22.40 -20.54
CA ARG A 31 -7.84 -20.96 -20.81
C ARG A 31 -7.30 -20.28 -19.57
N ASP A 32 -6.08 -19.77 -19.67
CA ASP A 32 -5.43 -19.05 -18.59
C ASP A 32 -5.65 -17.54 -18.75
N PHE A 33 -6.11 -16.90 -17.71
CA PHE A 33 -6.34 -15.46 -17.67
C PHE A 33 -5.52 -14.81 -16.54
N PRO A 34 -4.59 -13.87 -16.86
CA PRO A 34 -3.81 -13.19 -15.84
C PRO A 34 -4.71 -12.20 -15.08
N THR A 35 -4.75 -12.32 -13.76
CA THR A 35 -5.48 -11.38 -12.89
C THR A 35 -4.55 -10.55 -12.00
N VAL A 36 -3.26 -10.87 -11.97
CA VAL A 36 -2.27 -10.16 -11.18
C VAL A 36 -1.28 -9.46 -12.09
N TYR A 37 -1.19 -8.16 -11.95
CA TYR A 37 -0.28 -7.31 -12.71
C TYR A 37 0.64 -6.55 -11.76
N HIS A 38 1.85 -6.24 -12.20
CA HIS A 38 2.79 -5.38 -11.50
C HIS A 38 2.98 -4.09 -12.30
N ARG A 39 2.77 -2.96 -11.65
CA ARG A 39 3.04 -1.64 -12.24
C ARG A 39 4.54 -1.36 -12.26
N THR A 40 4.96 -0.37 -13.03
CA THR A 40 6.37 0.06 -13.11
C THR A 40 6.95 0.49 -11.75
N ASN A 41 6.12 0.96 -10.84
CA ASN A 41 6.51 1.31 -9.46
C ASN A 41 6.55 0.10 -8.50
N GLY A 42 6.38 -1.13 -9.01
CA GLY A 42 6.39 -2.36 -8.24
C GLY A 42 5.07 -2.69 -7.51
N SER A 43 4.07 -1.80 -7.53
CA SER A 43 2.78 -2.08 -6.89
C SER A 43 2.02 -3.18 -7.63
N ARG A 44 1.43 -4.09 -6.84
CA ARG A 44 0.55 -5.16 -7.34
C ARG A 44 -0.84 -4.60 -7.61
N VAL A 45 -1.46 -5.06 -8.68
CA VAL A 45 -2.86 -4.81 -9.00
C VAL A 45 -3.53 -6.14 -9.25
N GLU A 46 -4.61 -6.43 -8.55
CA GLU A 46 -5.44 -7.61 -8.80
C GLU A 46 -6.75 -7.17 -9.44
N VAL A 47 -7.02 -7.69 -10.65
CA VAL A 47 -8.25 -7.40 -11.38
C VAL A 47 -9.31 -8.43 -11.04
N GLY A 48 -10.57 -8.00 -10.97
CA GLY A 48 -11.69 -8.92 -10.81
C GLY A 48 -11.88 -9.78 -12.06
N PHE A 49 -12.22 -11.04 -11.86
CA PHE A 49 -12.50 -11.98 -12.96
C PHE A 49 -13.62 -12.94 -12.56
N HIS A 50 -14.67 -12.98 -13.36
CA HIS A 50 -15.83 -13.83 -13.11
C HIS A 50 -16.38 -14.41 -14.40
N VAL A 51 -16.31 -15.73 -14.56
CA VAL A 51 -16.89 -16.45 -15.69
C VAL A 51 -18.40 -16.52 -15.50
N GLN A 52 -19.14 -16.09 -16.49
CA GLN A 52 -20.61 -16.07 -16.49
C GLN A 52 -21.19 -17.29 -17.17
N GLU A 53 -20.62 -17.65 -18.33
CA GLU A 53 -21.14 -18.72 -19.16
C GLU A 53 -20.02 -19.34 -20.02
N VAL A 54 -20.10 -20.63 -20.21
CA VAL A 54 -19.29 -21.35 -21.22
C VAL A 54 -20.18 -22.24 -22.03
N THR A 55 -20.05 -22.14 -23.36
CA THR A 55 -20.76 -23.04 -24.30
C THR A 55 -19.80 -23.71 -25.26
N ARG A 56 -20.20 -24.85 -25.78
CA ARG A 56 -19.55 -25.53 -26.88
C ARG A 56 -20.59 -25.90 -27.94
N ASP A 57 -20.35 -25.51 -29.18
CA ASP A 57 -21.25 -25.73 -30.32
C ASP A 57 -22.70 -25.27 -30.04
N GLY A 58 -22.83 -24.18 -29.29
CA GLY A 58 -24.11 -23.59 -28.87
C GLY A 58 -24.79 -24.25 -27.66
N GLY A 59 -24.30 -25.42 -27.20
CA GLY A 59 -24.77 -26.04 -25.94
C GLY A 59 -23.94 -25.63 -24.73
N SER A 60 -24.57 -25.60 -23.54
CA SER A 60 -23.86 -25.35 -22.28
C SER A 60 -22.74 -26.38 -22.07
N GLU A 61 -21.55 -25.92 -21.66
CA GLU A 61 -20.42 -26.79 -21.38
C GLU A 61 -19.99 -26.66 -19.93
N GLU A 62 -19.63 -27.77 -19.31
CA GLU A 62 -19.12 -27.80 -17.94
C GLU A 62 -17.78 -27.11 -17.84
N PHE A 63 -17.58 -26.30 -16.82
CA PHE A 63 -16.31 -25.66 -16.55
C PHE A 63 -16.04 -25.52 -15.06
N SER A 64 -14.77 -25.36 -14.71
CA SER A 64 -14.31 -25.00 -13.37
C SER A 64 -13.18 -23.97 -13.45
N THR A 65 -13.02 -23.19 -12.39
CA THR A 65 -11.95 -22.19 -12.29
C THR A 65 -10.96 -22.62 -11.22
N GLU A 66 -9.68 -22.48 -11.53
CA GLU A 66 -8.56 -22.77 -10.63
C GLU A 66 -7.69 -21.53 -10.47
N LYS A 67 -7.38 -21.15 -9.22
CA LYS A 67 -6.50 -20.04 -8.96
C LYS A 67 -5.05 -20.42 -9.28
N MET A 68 -4.36 -19.56 -10.01
CA MET A 68 -2.94 -19.68 -10.36
C MET A 68 -2.13 -18.59 -9.63
N ALA A 69 -0.81 -18.70 -9.67
CA ALA A 69 0.08 -17.72 -9.06
C ALA A 69 -0.13 -16.29 -9.60
N ASN A 70 -0.45 -16.14 -10.89
CA ASN A 70 -0.63 -14.86 -11.56
C ASN A 70 -2.03 -14.67 -12.18
N GLY A 71 -2.99 -15.56 -11.87
CA GLY A 71 -4.29 -15.46 -12.52
C GLY A 71 -5.23 -16.61 -12.21
N VAL A 72 -6.12 -16.88 -13.16
CA VAL A 72 -7.15 -17.91 -13.09
C VAL A 72 -7.04 -18.77 -14.34
N ARG A 73 -7.10 -20.10 -14.14
CA ARG A 73 -7.28 -21.09 -15.20
C ARG A 73 -8.73 -21.51 -15.26
N ILE A 74 -9.32 -21.42 -16.44
CA ILE A 74 -10.63 -21.99 -16.74
C ILE A 74 -10.40 -23.36 -17.37
N ARG A 75 -10.87 -24.42 -16.70
CA ARG A 75 -10.94 -25.78 -17.28
C ARG A 75 -12.30 -25.94 -17.89
N ILE A 76 -12.36 -26.14 -19.20
CA ILE A 76 -13.59 -26.26 -19.96
C ILE A 76 -13.70 -27.68 -20.45
N GLY A 77 -14.78 -28.36 -20.10
CA GLY A 77 -15.03 -29.77 -20.36
C GLY A 77 -15.01 -30.61 -19.09
N SER A 78 -15.29 -31.88 -19.21
CA SER A 78 -15.44 -32.84 -18.12
C SER A 78 -14.41 -33.93 -18.16
N ALA A 79 -13.88 -34.35 -17.01
CA ALA A 79 -12.93 -35.45 -16.90
C ALA A 79 -13.50 -36.79 -17.39
N GLY A 80 -14.81 -36.99 -17.28
CA GLY A 80 -15.52 -38.21 -17.62
C GLY A 80 -16.01 -38.25 -19.06
N ARG A 81 -15.93 -37.15 -19.83
CA ARG A 81 -16.51 -37.04 -21.16
C ARG A 81 -15.47 -36.59 -22.18
N SER A 82 -15.29 -37.37 -23.24
CA SER A 82 -14.42 -36.98 -24.36
C SER A 82 -15.14 -36.06 -25.33
N VAL A 83 -14.38 -35.14 -25.93
CA VAL A 83 -14.82 -34.34 -27.07
C VAL A 83 -14.64 -35.19 -28.34
N ASN A 84 -15.64 -35.19 -29.19
CA ASN A 84 -15.54 -35.88 -30.48
C ASN A 84 -14.44 -35.23 -31.34
N THR A 85 -13.83 -36.03 -32.22
CA THR A 85 -12.91 -35.47 -33.22
C THR A 85 -13.65 -34.59 -34.20
N GLY A 86 -13.05 -33.45 -34.58
CA GLY A 86 -13.67 -32.49 -35.47
C GLY A 86 -13.46 -31.03 -35.03
N VAL A 87 -14.15 -30.14 -35.71
CA VAL A 87 -14.14 -28.71 -35.39
C VAL A 87 -15.19 -28.41 -34.29
N HIS A 88 -14.81 -27.70 -33.26
CA HIS A 88 -15.68 -27.28 -32.18
C HIS A 88 -15.48 -25.81 -31.89
N THR A 89 -16.57 -25.11 -31.57
CA THR A 89 -16.57 -23.70 -31.18
C THR A 89 -16.91 -23.57 -29.72
N TYR A 90 -15.94 -23.08 -28.92
CA TYR A 90 -16.14 -22.69 -27.53
C TYR A 90 -16.43 -21.23 -27.45
N VAL A 91 -17.44 -20.85 -26.65
CA VAL A 91 -17.70 -19.44 -26.29
C VAL A 91 -17.61 -19.28 -24.79
N ILE A 92 -16.75 -18.37 -24.35
CA ILE A 92 -16.54 -18.06 -22.93
C ILE A 92 -17.00 -16.63 -22.72
N ARG A 93 -17.99 -16.42 -21.85
CA ARG A 93 -18.43 -15.09 -21.41
C ARG A 93 -17.97 -14.83 -20.00
N TYR A 94 -17.31 -13.71 -19.80
CA TYR A 94 -16.84 -13.32 -18.47
C TYR A 94 -16.84 -11.81 -18.29
N ARG A 95 -16.87 -11.39 -17.04
CA ARG A 95 -16.67 -10.00 -16.63
C ARG A 95 -15.29 -9.87 -15.97
N THR A 96 -14.59 -8.82 -16.33
CA THR A 96 -13.36 -8.43 -15.65
C THR A 96 -13.41 -6.94 -15.31
N THR A 97 -12.69 -6.54 -14.28
CA THR A 97 -12.71 -5.17 -13.75
C THR A 97 -11.31 -4.59 -13.73
N ARG A 98 -11.19 -3.26 -13.63
CA ARG A 98 -9.90 -2.56 -13.41
C ARG A 98 -8.86 -2.77 -14.54
N GLN A 99 -9.33 -2.95 -15.76
CA GLN A 99 -8.51 -3.14 -16.96
C GLN A 99 -8.23 -1.82 -17.70
N ILE A 100 -8.95 -0.75 -17.38
CA ILE A 100 -8.77 0.57 -18.00
C ILE A 100 -7.68 1.34 -17.29
N GLY A 101 -6.69 1.85 -18.04
CA GLY A 101 -5.71 2.82 -17.60
C GLY A 101 -6.27 4.24 -17.72
N PHE A 102 -6.24 5.01 -16.63
CA PHE A 102 -6.68 6.39 -16.57
C PHE A 102 -5.45 7.31 -16.60
N PHE A 103 -5.25 8.02 -17.72
CA PHE A 103 -4.17 9.00 -17.91
C PHE A 103 -4.75 10.42 -17.86
N ASN A 104 -3.89 11.43 -17.92
CA ASN A 104 -4.35 12.83 -17.82
C ASN A 104 -5.25 13.23 -18.99
N ASP A 105 -4.88 12.87 -20.23
CA ASP A 105 -5.50 13.35 -21.46
C ASP A 105 -6.37 12.31 -22.17
N PHE A 106 -6.33 11.08 -21.73
CA PHE A 106 -7.08 9.97 -22.32
C PHE A 106 -7.22 8.81 -21.34
N ASP A 107 -8.13 7.90 -21.66
CA ASP A 107 -8.23 6.57 -21.03
C ASP A 107 -7.82 5.52 -22.04
N GLU A 108 -7.26 4.40 -21.59
CA GLU A 108 -6.74 3.36 -22.48
C GLU A 108 -7.12 1.97 -21.99
N LEU A 109 -7.60 1.17 -22.91
CA LEU A 109 -7.67 -0.27 -22.74
C LEU A 109 -6.41 -0.90 -23.33
N TYR A 110 -5.58 -1.53 -22.48
CA TYR A 110 -4.47 -2.38 -22.89
C TYR A 110 -4.88 -3.83 -22.65
N TRP A 111 -5.11 -4.58 -23.74
CA TRP A 111 -5.78 -5.85 -23.68
C TRP A 111 -4.98 -6.98 -24.33
N ASN A 112 -4.70 -8.05 -23.56
CA ASN A 112 -4.12 -9.27 -24.06
C ASN A 112 -5.24 -10.19 -24.58
N ALA A 113 -5.51 -10.10 -25.88
CA ALA A 113 -6.70 -10.69 -26.50
C ALA A 113 -6.67 -12.22 -26.49
N THR A 114 -5.53 -12.83 -26.83
CA THR A 114 -5.44 -14.31 -26.93
C THR A 114 -4.77 -14.94 -25.71
N GLY A 115 -3.91 -14.20 -24.99
CA GLY A 115 -2.95 -14.80 -24.08
C GLY A 115 -1.81 -15.51 -24.82
N THR A 116 -0.79 -15.92 -24.08
CA THR A 116 0.40 -16.62 -24.58
C THR A 116 0.52 -18.05 -24.05
N GLY A 117 -0.50 -18.54 -23.36
CA GLY A 117 -0.50 -19.88 -22.74
C GLY A 117 -0.89 -21.03 -23.68
N TRP A 118 -1.14 -20.77 -24.96
CA TRP A 118 -1.57 -21.79 -25.91
C TRP A 118 -0.41 -22.68 -26.32
N THR A 119 -0.64 -23.99 -26.23
CA THR A 119 0.28 -25.05 -26.72
C THR A 119 0.07 -25.38 -28.20
N PHE A 120 -0.84 -24.67 -28.82
CA PHE A 120 -1.16 -24.79 -30.27
C PHE A 120 -0.88 -23.49 -30.98
N PRO A 121 -0.57 -23.51 -32.28
CA PRO A 121 -0.56 -22.30 -33.10
C PRO A 121 -1.97 -21.71 -33.18
N ILE A 122 -2.07 -20.40 -33.40
CA ILE A 122 -3.32 -19.72 -33.65
C ILE A 122 -3.33 -19.26 -35.11
N ASP A 123 -4.23 -19.80 -35.91
CA ASP A 123 -4.29 -19.49 -37.34
C ASP A 123 -4.69 -18.03 -37.59
N VAL A 124 -5.67 -17.54 -36.84
CA VAL A 124 -6.18 -16.16 -36.89
C VAL A 124 -6.62 -15.72 -35.49
N ALA A 125 -6.25 -14.51 -35.11
CA ALA A 125 -6.82 -13.84 -33.95
C ALA A 125 -7.42 -12.50 -34.34
N GLU A 126 -8.59 -12.22 -33.78
CA GLU A 126 -9.30 -10.96 -33.94
C GLU A 126 -9.68 -10.43 -32.56
N ALA A 127 -9.41 -9.15 -32.32
CA ALA A 127 -9.82 -8.45 -31.10
C ALA A 127 -10.72 -7.27 -31.49
N ARG A 128 -11.95 -7.30 -31.00
CA ARG A 128 -12.94 -6.27 -31.22
C ARG A 128 -13.23 -5.56 -29.92
N ILE A 129 -13.07 -4.23 -29.89
CA ILE A 129 -13.32 -3.38 -28.73
C ILE A 129 -14.50 -2.47 -29.06
N ASN A 130 -15.52 -2.52 -28.23
CA ASN A 130 -16.70 -1.68 -28.31
C ASN A 130 -16.71 -0.77 -27.06
N LEU A 131 -16.81 0.54 -27.29
CA LEU A 131 -16.99 1.53 -26.24
C LEU A 131 -18.48 1.72 -25.92
N PRO A 132 -18.84 2.17 -24.71
CA PRO A 132 -20.24 2.42 -24.35
C PRO A 132 -20.86 3.62 -25.09
N ASP A 133 -20.03 4.46 -25.72
CA ASP A 133 -20.44 5.62 -26.49
C ASP A 133 -19.71 5.65 -27.85
N LYS A 134 -20.24 6.41 -28.81
CA LYS A 134 -19.64 6.65 -30.12
C LYS A 134 -18.48 7.64 -30.05
N ALA A 135 -17.45 7.32 -29.25
CA ALA A 135 -16.26 8.12 -29.11
C ALA A 135 -15.18 7.71 -30.13
N GLU A 136 -14.42 8.69 -30.59
CA GLU A 136 -13.28 8.41 -31.49
C GLU A 136 -12.11 7.82 -30.74
N PHE A 137 -11.52 6.78 -31.29
CA PHE A 137 -10.25 6.25 -30.79
C PHE A 137 -9.09 7.17 -31.15
N LYS A 138 -8.33 7.60 -30.14
CA LYS A 138 -7.16 8.46 -30.29
C LYS A 138 -5.95 7.65 -30.81
N GLN A 139 -5.20 7.08 -29.90
CA GLN A 139 -4.02 6.28 -30.20
C GLN A 139 -4.40 4.79 -30.19
N THR A 140 -3.81 4.02 -31.07
CA THR A 140 -4.01 2.58 -31.14
C THR A 140 -2.68 1.89 -31.41
N ALA A 141 -2.45 0.76 -30.76
CA ALA A 141 -1.28 -0.06 -30.99
C ALA A 141 -1.66 -1.53 -30.91
N PHE A 142 -0.83 -2.38 -31.47
CA PHE A 142 -0.94 -3.83 -31.33
C PHE A 142 0.46 -4.44 -31.25
N TYR A 143 0.54 -5.59 -30.60
CA TYR A 143 1.79 -6.32 -30.42
C TYR A 143 1.51 -7.80 -30.60
N THR A 144 2.38 -8.50 -31.35
CA THR A 144 2.32 -9.94 -31.55
C THR A 144 3.60 -10.60 -31.06
N GLY A 145 3.49 -11.88 -30.65
CA GLY A 145 4.62 -12.68 -30.21
C GLY A 145 4.50 -13.21 -28.79
N PRO A 146 5.60 -13.78 -28.25
CA PRO A 146 5.65 -14.23 -26.88
C PRO A 146 5.58 -13.05 -25.90
N GLN A 147 5.42 -13.34 -24.61
CA GLN A 147 5.31 -12.30 -23.57
C GLN A 147 6.47 -11.28 -23.63
N GLY A 148 6.13 -10.01 -23.74
CA GLY A 148 7.10 -8.90 -23.84
C GLY A 148 7.59 -8.59 -25.25
N ALA A 149 7.21 -9.36 -26.26
CA ALA A 149 7.53 -9.09 -27.66
C ALA A 149 6.77 -7.87 -28.18
N ARG A 150 7.32 -7.26 -29.25
CA ARG A 150 6.75 -6.10 -29.93
C ARG A 150 6.60 -6.35 -31.44
N GLY A 151 6.25 -7.58 -31.82
CA GLY A 151 5.94 -7.93 -33.20
C GLY A 151 4.76 -7.12 -33.73
N GLN A 152 4.69 -6.94 -35.03
CA GLN A 152 3.69 -6.09 -35.72
C GLN A 152 2.87 -6.90 -36.72
N ASP A 153 2.65 -8.20 -36.47
CA ASP A 153 1.94 -9.11 -37.38
C ASP A 153 0.42 -9.01 -37.17
N ALA A 154 -0.09 -7.81 -37.04
CA ALA A 154 -1.51 -7.51 -36.99
C ALA A 154 -1.82 -6.19 -37.72
N ARG A 155 -3.09 -5.90 -37.91
CA ARG A 155 -3.58 -4.65 -38.50
C ARG A 155 -4.92 -4.29 -37.94
N VAL A 156 -5.26 -3.01 -38.00
CA VAL A 156 -6.62 -2.52 -37.77
C VAL A 156 -7.44 -2.79 -39.05
N VAL A 157 -8.51 -3.54 -38.92
CA VAL A 157 -9.41 -3.90 -40.07
C VAL A 157 -10.69 -3.05 -40.07
N GLU A 158 -11.07 -2.52 -38.91
CA GLU A 158 -12.21 -1.61 -38.76
C GLU A 158 -11.88 -0.57 -37.69
N LYS A 159 -12.16 0.71 -37.95
CA LYS A 159 -12.05 1.78 -36.96
C LYS A 159 -13.17 2.79 -37.23
N THR A 160 -14.16 2.77 -36.37
CA THR A 160 -15.34 3.67 -36.42
C THR A 160 -15.57 4.24 -35.02
N PRO A 161 -16.33 5.33 -34.88
CA PRO A 161 -16.69 5.85 -33.56
C PRO A 161 -17.32 4.76 -32.66
N GLY A 162 -16.72 4.51 -31.51
CA GLY A 162 -17.15 3.51 -30.55
C GLY A 162 -16.74 2.07 -30.85
N ARG A 163 -16.10 1.78 -32.00
CA ARG A 163 -15.72 0.41 -32.36
C ARG A 163 -14.40 0.34 -33.09
N ILE A 164 -13.51 -0.56 -32.65
CA ILE A 164 -12.27 -0.88 -33.35
C ILE A 164 -12.04 -2.38 -33.39
N VAL A 165 -11.49 -2.87 -34.52
CA VAL A 165 -11.19 -4.29 -34.73
C VAL A 165 -9.74 -4.44 -35.19
N PHE A 166 -9.00 -5.26 -34.47
CA PHE A 166 -7.64 -5.66 -34.79
C PHE A 166 -7.67 -7.13 -35.27
N ARG A 167 -6.84 -7.45 -36.24
CA ARG A 167 -6.73 -8.83 -36.77
C ARG A 167 -5.28 -9.15 -37.11
N THR A 168 -4.83 -10.36 -36.80
CA THR A 168 -3.51 -10.85 -37.19
C THR A 168 -3.40 -10.98 -38.72
N THR A 169 -2.22 -10.73 -39.27
CA THR A 169 -1.93 -10.82 -40.71
C THR A 169 -1.53 -12.20 -41.16
N GLY A 170 -1.19 -13.07 -40.22
CA GLY A 170 -0.82 -14.48 -40.46
C GLY A 170 -0.97 -15.30 -39.18
N PRO A 171 -0.66 -16.59 -39.25
CA PRO A 171 -0.74 -17.48 -38.10
C PRO A 171 0.35 -17.14 -37.07
N MET A 172 -0.01 -17.27 -35.79
CA MET A 172 0.90 -17.10 -34.69
C MET A 172 1.42 -18.45 -34.19
N PRO A 173 2.73 -18.62 -34.00
CA PRO A 173 3.33 -19.83 -33.42
C PRO A 173 2.82 -20.12 -31.99
N VAL A 174 3.13 -21.31 -31.50
CA VAL A 174 2.89 -21.70 -30.09
C VAL A 174 3.47 -20.68 -29.14
N ALA A 175 2.78 -20.42 -28.03
CA ALA A 175 3.14 -19.45 -26.98
C ALA A 175 3.21 -17.98 -27.44
N ASN A 176 2.71 -17.66 -28.64
CA ASN A 176 2.55 -16.30 -29.12
C ASN A 176 1.11 -15.80 -28.89
N GLY A 177 0.96 -14.50 -28.74
CA GLY A 177 -0.34 -13.88 -28.53
C GLY A 177 -0.48 -12.54 -29.24
N LEU A 178 -1.72 -12.06 -29.28
CA LEU A 178 -2.11 -10.73 -29.75
C LEU A 178 -2.46 -9.87 -28.53
N THR A 179 -1.76 -8.75 -28.37
CA THR A 179 -2.09 -7.70 -27.43
C THR A 179 -2.48 -6.45 -28.21
N VAL A 180 -3.52 -5.77 -27.78
CA VAL A 180 -4.00 -4.53 -28.41
C VAL A 180 -4.10 -3.42 -27.39
N ALA A 181 -3.84 -2.19 -27.83
CA ALA A 181 -4.02 -0.98 -27.03
C ALA A 181 -4.93 -0.01 -27.80
N ALA A 182 -5.92 0.52 -27.13
CA ALA A 182 -6.87 1.44 -27.70
C ALA A 182 -7.15 2.57 -26.70
N ALA A 183 -6.70 3.79 -27.03
CA ALA A 183 -6.94 4.99 -26.25
C ALA A 183 -8.19 5.72 -26.76
N PHE A 184 -8.96 6.29 -25.84
CA PHE A 184 -10.18 7.02 -26.12
C PHE A 184 -10.29 8.25 -25.20
N PRO A 185 -11.17 9.24 -25.52
CA PRO A 185 -11.30 10.45 -24.72
C PRO A 185 -11.74 10.20 -23.27
N LYS A 186 -11.38 11.09 -22.39
CA LYS A 186 -11.90 11.15 -21.02
C LYS A 186 -13.43 11.32 -21.04
N GLY A 187 -14.07 10.72 -20.03
CA GLY A 187 -15.51 10.84 -19.83
C GLY A 187 -16.36 9.78 -20.54
N VAL A 188 -15.77 8.96 -21.40
CA VAL A 188 -16.42 7.75 -21.98
C VAL A 188 -16.63 6.68 -20.91
N VAL A 189 -15.67 6.58 -20.00
CA VAL A 189 -15.70 5.69 -18.84
C VAL A 189 -15.58 6.54 -17.57
N ILE A 190 -16.32 6.17 -16.53
CA ILE A 190 -16.28 6.85 -15.24
C ILE A 190 -14.98 6.46 -14.52
N GLU A 191 -14.14 7.45 -14.27
CA GLU A 191 -12.91 7.23 -13.52
C GLU A 191 -13.21 6.91 -12.03
N PRO A 192 -12.57 5.91 -11.43
CA PRO A 192 -12.75 5.60 -10.02
C PRO A 192 -12.40 6.79 -9.12
N THR A 193 -13.22 7.04 -8.12
CA THR A 193 -12.99 8.08 -7.12
C THR A 193 -11.71 7.82 -6.31
N ALA A 194 -11.17 8.85 -5.65
CA ALA A 194 -10.00 8.70 -4.79
C ALA A 194 -10.21 7.62 -3.70
N VAL A 195 -11.40 7.56 -3.12
CA VAL A 195 -11.76 6.55 -2.11
C VAL A 195 -11.72 5.14 -2.70
N GLN A 196 -12.28 4.95 -3.91
CA GLN A 196 -12.24 3.66 -4.60
C GLN A 196 -10.80 3.24 -4.96
N LYS A 197 -9.97 4.19 -5.39
CA LYS A 197 -8.54 3.92 -5.68
C LYS A 197 -7.77 3.50 -4.43
N VAL A 198 -7.98 4.17 -3.29
CA VAL A 198 -7.35 3.81 -2.01
C VAL A 198 -7.87 2.45 -1.53
N SER A 199 -9.18 2.22 -1.56
CA SER A 199 -9.77 0.92 -1.20
C SER A 199 -9.21 -0.23 -2.02
N ALA A 200 -9.09 -0.03 -3.33
CA ALA A 200 -8.50 -1.01 -4.23
C ALA A 200 -7.01 -1.27 -3.92
N MET A 201 -6.24 -0.22 -3.66
CA MET A 201 -4.82 -0.34 -3.28
C MET A 201 -4.66 -1.16 -1.98
N LEU A 202 -5.53 -0.92 -1.00
CA LEU A 202 -5.54 -1.69 0.24
C LEU A 202 -5.89 -3.17 0.00
N GLN A 203 -6.82 -3.46 -0.90
CA GLN A 203 -7.20 -4.84 -1.23
C GLN A 203 -6.10 -5.59 -1.99
N ASP A 204 -5.35 -4.90 -2.83
CA ASP A 204 -4.29 -5.49 -3.67
C ASP A 204 -3.04 -5.91 -2.89
N ASP A 205 -2.78 -5.28 -1.73
CA ASP A 205 -1.55 -5.48 -0.95
C ASP A 205 -1.85 -5.99 0.48
N PRO A 206 -1.84 -7.33 0.68
CA PRO A 206 -2.03 -7.93 2.00
C PRO A 206 -0.97 -7.50 3.03
N ALA A 207 0.25 -7.18 2.58
CA ALA A 207 1.31 -6.72 3.48
C ALA A 207 0.98 -5.32 4.02
N LEU A 208 0.46 -4.43 3.17
CA LEU A 208 -0.02 -3.11 3.58
C LEU A 208 -1.18 -3.22 4.57
N GLN A 209 -2.15 -4.12 4.33
CA GLN A 209 -3.24 -4.38 5.27
C GLN A 209 -2.71 -4.82 6.64
N THR A 210 -1.77 -5.77 6.65
CA THR A 210 -1.16 -6.28 7.88
C THR A 210 -0.39 -5.19 8.61
N ALA A 211 0.38 -4.36 7.90
CA ALA A 211 1.13 -3.25 8.47
C ALA A 211 0.20 -2.20 9.12
N LEU A 212 -0.91 -1.85 8.45
CA LEU A 212 -1.90 -0.92 8.99
C LEU A 212 -2.61 -1.50 10.21
N ALA A 213 -2.98 -2.78 10.19
CA ALA A 213 -3.58 -3.46 11.34
C ALA A 213 -2.63 -3.50 12.55
N ALA A 214 -1.35 -3.85 12.32
CA ALA A 214 -0.33 -3.85 13.36
C ALA A 214 -0.09 -2.44 13.94
N GLY A 215 0.02 -1.43 13.07
CA GLY A 215 0.14 -0.02 13.49
C GLY A 215 -1.06 0.44 14.31
N GLY A 216 -2.26 0.12 13.86
CA GLY A 216 -3.50 0.41 14.60
C GLY A 216 -3.53 -0.26 15.98
N PHE A 217 -3.09 -1.51 16.06
CA PHE A 217 -2.98 -2.23 17.34
C PHE A 217 -1.99 -1.55 18.29
N VAL A 218 -0.82 -1.13 17.80
CA VAL A 218 0.18 -0.42 18.61
C VAL A 218 -0.38 0.90 19.15
N VAL A 219 -1.04 1.70 18.29
CA VAL A 219 -1.67 2.96 18.70
C VAL A 219 -2.74 2.70 19.76
N LEU A 220 -3.60 1.71 19.55
CA LEU A 220 -4.64 1.34 20.50
C LEU A 220 -4.05 0.88 21.83
N PHE A 221 -2.99 0.05 21.79
CA PHE A 221 -2.29 -0.41 22.99
C PHE A 221 -1.76 0.76 23.81
N TYR A 222 -1.04 1.70 23.19
CA TYR A 222 -0.52 2.87 23.90
C TYR A 222 -1.62 3.80 24.41
N LEU A 223 -2.70 3.94 23.65
CA LEU A 223 -3.85 4.75 24.10
C LEU A 223 -4.53 4.14 25.33
N LEU A 224 -4.73 2.81 25.33
CA LEU A 224 -5.27 2.11 26.48
C LEU A 224 -4.32 2.15 27.68
N ALA A 225 -3.03 1.94 27.46
CA ALA A 225 -2.01 2.04 28.49
C ALA A 225 -1.99 3.46 29.12
N TRP A 226 -2.07 4.50 28.28
CA TRP A 226 -2.18 5.87 28.75
C TRP A 226 -3.46 6.13 29.53
N LEU A 227 -4.61 5.62 29.10
CA LEU A 227 -5.88 5.77 29.82
C LEU A 227 -5.87 5.08 31.19
N ILE A 228 -5.18 3.93 31.32
CA ILE A 228 -5.15 3.12 32.55
C ILE A 228 -4.04 3.59 33.48
N PHE A 229 -2.84 3.81 32.99
CA PHE A 229 -1.64 4.05 33.79
C PHE A 229 -1.06 5.45 33.64
N GLY A 230 -1.31 6.15 32.53
CA GLY A 230 -0.68 7.42 32.18
C GLY A 230 -1.49 8.66 32.57
N ARG A 231 -2.67 8.49 33.19
CA ARG A 231 -3.45 9.65 33.66
C ARG A 231 -2.87 10.13 34.99
N ASP A 232 -2.46 11.38 35.04
CA ASP A 232 -2.00 11.99 36.27
C ASP A 232 -3.07 11.86 37.37
N PRO A 233 -2.68 11.50 38.60
CA PRO A 233 -3.60 11.48 39.72
C PRO A 233 -4.16 12.89 39.92
N ARG A 234 -5.43 12.96 40.36
CA ARG A 234 -6.03 14.26 40.71
C ARG A 234 -5.16 14.94 41.73
N SER A 235 -4.80 16.23 41.51
CA SER A 235 -4.10 17.05 42.47
C SER A 235 -4.88 17.02 43.79
N GLY A 236 -4.22 16.53 44.85
CA GLY A 236 -4.78 16.54 46.19
C GLY A 236 -4.92 17.98 46.73
N THR A 237 -5.46 18.09 47.94
CA THR A 237 -5.53 19.40 48.65
C THR A 237 -4.12 19.95 48.81
N ILE A 238 -3.85 21.14 48.26
CA ILE A 238 -2.59 21.84 48.45
C ILE A 238 -2.56 22.39 49.87
N ILE A 239 -1.77 21.78 50.73
CA ILE A 239 -1.52 22.29 52.08
C ILE A 239 -0.30 23.21 51.99
N PRO A 240 -0.42 24.53 52.29
CA PRO A 240 0.74 25.42 52.28
C PRO A 240 1.75 24.98 53.34
N LEU A 241 2.95 24.61 52.89
CA LEU A 241 4.08 24.35 53.79
C LEU A 241 4.95 25.62 53.84
N PHE A 242 5.22 26.10 55.04
CA PHE A 242 6.05 27.29 55.26
C PHE A 242 7.55 27.00 55.39
N GLY A 243 7.94 25.74 55.13
CA GLY A 243 9.32 25.28 55.10
C GLY A 243 9.50 24.16 54.06
N PRO A 244 10.73 23.87 53.67
CA PRO A 244 11.00 22.77 52.72
C PRO A 244 10.59 21.42 53.33
N PRO A 245 10.21 20.44 52.48
CA PRO A 245 9.97 19.07 52.93
C PRO A 245 11.17 18.52 53.70
N ALA A 246 10.91 17.65 54.69
CA ALA A 246 11.97 17.07 55.52
C ALA A 246 13.04 16.37 54.64
N GLY A 247 14.30 16.73 54.85
CA GLY A 247 15.43 16.16 54.11
C GLY A 247 15.73 16.77 52.74
N MET A 248 15.03 17.86 52.34
CA MET A 248 15.32 18.59 51.13
C MET A 248 15.87 19.97 51.42
N SER A 249 16.95 20.37 50.76
CA SER A 249 17.42 21.75 50.72
C SER A 249 16.54 22.63 49.82
N ALA A 250 16.60 23.95 49.98
CA ALA A 250 15.89 24.89 49.13
C ALA A 250 16.29 24.72 47.63
N ALA A 251 17.54 24.41 47.35
CA ALA A 251 18.03 24.14 46.03
C ALA A 251 17.41 22.85 45.46
N ALA A 252 17.32 21.80 46.27
CA ALA A 252 16.70 20.53 45.84
C ALA A 252 15.21 20.68 45.56
N VAL A 253 14.48 21.42 46.38
CA VAL A 253 13.04 21.72 46.15
C VAL A 253 12.84 22.45 44.84
N ARG A 254 13.64 23.49 44.55
CA ARG A 254 13.55 24.23 43.30
C ARG A 254 13.89 23.33 42.08
N PHE A 255 14.95 22.53 42.20
CA PHE A 255 15.32 21.59 41.12
C PHE A 255 14.19 20.61 40.79
N VAL A 256 13.54 20.05 41.80
CA VAL A 256 12.41 19.11 41.59
C VAL A 256 11.20 19.82 40.98
N GLN A 257 10.95 21.10 41.40
CA GLN A 257 9.83 21.87 40.86
C GLN A 257 9.98 22.20 39.39
N ASP A 258 11.17 22.65 38.97
CA ASP A 258 11.41 23.18 37.64
C ASP A 258 12.11 22.15 36.74
N MET A 259 12.53 20.98 37.27
CA MET A 259 13.26 19.90 36.59
C MET A 259 14.47 20.40 35.80
N THR A 260 15.07 21.50 36.21
CA THR A 260 16.22 22.16 35.56
C THR A 260 17.17 22.75 36.59
N PHE A 261 18.47 22.82 36.24
CA PHE A 261 19.49 23.49 37.02
C PHE A 261 19.76 24.87 36.41
N ASP A 262 19.43 25.91 37.17
CA ASP A 262 19.64 27.30 36.78
C ASP A 262 20.46 28.07 37.83
N ASP A 263 20.83 29.32 37.53
CA ASP A 263 21.58 30.19 38.45
C ASP A 263 20.86 30.39 39.77
N ARG A 264 19.54 30.28 39.81
CA ARG A 264 18.75 30.42 41.02
C ARG A 264 18.83 29.19 41.92
N VAL A 265 18.92 27.98 41.31
CA VAL A 265 19.19 26.75 42.07
C VAL A 265 20.57 26.83 42.71
N PHE A 266 21.57 27.32 41.97
CA PHE A 266 22.93 27.52 42.50
C PHE A 266 22.96 28.59 43.62
N ALA A 267 22.33 29.71 43.40
CA ALA A 267 22.20 30.75 44.42
C ALA A 267 21.49 30.26 45.70
N ALA A 268 20.40 29.47 45.54
CA ALA A 268 19.70 28.86 46.66
C ALA A 268 20.59 27.88 47.46
N ALA A 269 21.46 27.13 46.78
CA ALA A 269 22.43 26.24 47.44
C ALA A 269 23.46 27.05 48.25
N ILE A 270 23.99 28.16 47.71
CA ILE A 270 24.92 29.05 48.43
C ILE A 270 24.28 29.66 49.67
N VAL A 271 23.06 30.18 49.53
CA VAL A 271 22.31 30.76 50.66
C VAL A 271 22.01 29.67 51.69
N GLY A 272 21.62 28.47 51.29
CA GLY A 272 21.42 27.32 52.18
C GLY A 272 22.66 26.97 52.99
N LEU A 273 23.81 26.90 52.33
CA LEU A 273 25.10 26.69 52.99
C LEU A 273 25.42 27.81 54.00
N GLY A 274 25.07 29.06 53.68
CA GLY A 274 25.21 30.21 54.56
C GLY A 274 24.33 30.08 55.79
N VAL A 275 23.05 29.78 55.61
CA VAL A 275 22.10 29.66 56.77
C VAL A 275 22.48 28.47 57.64
N ASN A 276 23.01 27.40 57.08
CA ASN A 276 23.50 26.24 57.82
C ASN A 276 24.89 26.45 58.45
N GLY A 277 25.52 27.66 58.28
CA GLY A 277 26.79 28.06 58.89
C GLY A 277 28.03 27.43 58.22
N HIS A 278 27.88 26.78 57.06
CA HIS A 278 28.99 26.18 56.31
C HIS A 278 29.77 27.16 55.43
N LEU A 279 29.18 28.35 55.18
CA LEU A 279 29.85 29.47 54.55
C LEU A 279 29.45 30.83 55.19
N LYS A 280 30.28 31.86 55.04
CA LYS A 280 30.01 33.23 55.37
C LYS A 280 30.20 34.08 54.15
N LEU A 281 29.18 34.92 53.86
CA LEU A 281 29.23 35.91 52.81
C LEU A 281 29.81 37.19 53.46
N ILE A 282 30.88 37.72 52.93
CA ILE A 282 31.54 38.92 53.37
C ILE A 282 31.53 39.93 52.23
N ASP A 283 30.93 41.10 52.48
CA ASP A 283 30.98 42.23 51.55
C ASP A 283 32.16 43.12 51.90
N LYS A 284 33.10 43.25 50.91
CA LYS A 284 34.23 44.14 51.01
C LYS A 284 34.18 45.10 49.82
N GLU A 285 33.71 46.33 50.08
CA GLU A 285 33.73 47.42 49.11
C GLU A 285 33.08 47.08 47.75
N GLY A 286 31.95 46.34 47.78
CA GLY A 286 31.22 45.92 46.60
C GLY A 286 31.69 44.60 45.99
N ASN A 287 32.74 43.97 46.51
CA ASN A 287 33.15 42.60 46.14
C ASN A 287 32.65 41.63 47.20
N GLN A 288 31.88 40.66 46.75
CA GLN A 288 31.35 39.57 47.58
C GLN A 288 32.37 38.45 47.69
N GLU A 289 32.83 38.13 48.85
CA GLU A 289 33.78 37.09 49.19
C GLU A 289 33.05 35.96 49.93
N LEU A 290 33.15 34.70 49.45
CA LEU A 290 32.64 33.55 50.16
C LEU A 290 33.76 32.92 51.01
N ARG A 291 33.56 32.82 52.31
CA ARG A 291 34.54 32.25 53.24
C ARG A 291 33.94 30.94 53.84
N ARG A 292 34.73 29.86 53.90
CA ARG A 292 34.33 28.64 54.55
C ARG A 292 34.01 28.85 56.03
N GLY A 293 32.81 28.47 56.44
CA GLY A 293 32.33 28.46 57.81
C GLY A 293 32.73 27.20 58.57
N LYS A 294 32.57 27.19 59.85
CA LYS A 294 32.71 26.06 60.74
C LYS A 294 31.33 25.69 61.26
N SER A 295 30.72 24.61 60.78
CA SER A 295 29.43 24.14 61.22
C SER A 295 29.44 22.61 61.28
N ASP A 296 28.79 22.02 62.28
CA ASP A 296 28.63 20.60 62.49
C ASP A 296 27.28 20.10 61.91
N ASN A 297 26.49 21.00 61.28
CA ASN A 297 25.24 20.61 60.65
C ASN A 297 25.48 19.67 59.48
N LYS A 298 24.61 18.64 59.32
CA LYS A 298 24.71 17.72 58.19
C LYS A 298 24.27 18.44 56.90
N LEU A 299 25.11 18.39 55.90
CA LEU A 299 24.79 18.78 54.54
C LEU A 299 24.11 17.62 53.80
N ASP A 300 23.16 17.94 52.94
CA ASP A 300 22.70 16.98 51.95
C ASP A 300 23.79 16.73 50.90
N ASP A 301 23.61 15.71 50.03
CA ASP A 301 24.64 15.35 49.06
C ASP A 301 24.86 16.44 47.99
N ALA A 302 23.81 17.20 47.61
CA ALA A 302 23.92 18.30 46.69
C ALA A 302 24.65 19.50 47.29
N GLU A 303 24.31 19.89 48.55
CA GLU A 303 24.99 20.95 49.30
C GLU A 303 26.47 20.61 49.53
N ARG A 304 26.78 19.34 49.83
CA ARG A 304 28.14 18.83 49.97
C ARG A 304 28.94 18.95 48.69
N ALA A 305 28.33 18.60 47.54
CA ALA A 305 28.95 18.74 46.23
C ALA A 305 29.29 20.20 45.92
N VAL A 306 28.35 21.12 46.17
CA VAL A 306 28.55 22.55 45.96
C VAL A 306 29.62 23.12 46.90
N ALA A 307 29.59 22.77 48.18
CA ALA A 307 30.60 23.20 49.15
C ALA A 307 32.01 22.68 48.77
N THR A 308 32.09 21.44 48.31
CA THR A 308 33.35 20.87 47.84
C THR A 308 33.87 21.59 46.60
N ALA A 309 33.03 21.82 45.59
CA ALA A 309 33.41 22.52 44.36
C ALA A 309 33.88 23.97 44.65
N LEU A 310 33.23 24.69 45.59
CA LEU A 310 33.58 26.04 45.95
C LEU A 310 34.94 26.13 46.71
N PHE A 311 35.22 25.13 47.57
CA PHE A 311 36.33 25.23 48.52
C PHE A 311 37.39 24.12 48.35
N GLU A 312 37.41 23.38 47.25
CA GLU A 312 38.29 22.22 47.04
C GLU A 312 39.80 22.59 47.14
N LYS A 313 40.14 23.80 46.72
CA LYS A 313 41.55 24.26 46.67
C LYS A 313 41.80 25.57 47.45
N ARG A 314 40.78 26.21 48.03
CA ARG A 314 40.86 27.53 48.69
C ARG A 314 39.90 27.58 49.89
N SER A 315 40.27 28.34 50.92
CA SER A 315 39.37 28.63 52.06
C SER A 315 38.47 29.86 51.80
N THR A 316 38.69 30.55 50.68
CA THR A 316 38.02 31.81 50.30
C THR A 316 37.90 31.82 48.76
N VAL A 317 36.73 32.16 48.25
CA VAL A 317 36.40 32.30 46.83
C VAL A 317 35.73 33.63 46.60
#